data_a2116d8ff211bf18f9f735da7be20b19
#
_entry.id   a2116d8ff211bf18f9f735da7be20b19
#
_cell.length_a   1.000
_cell.length_b   1.000
_cell.length_c   1.000
_cell.angle_alpha   90.00
_cell.angle_beta   90.00
_cell.angle_gamma   90.00
#
_symmetry.space_group_name_H-M   'P 1'
#
loop_
_entity.id
_entity.type
_entity.pdbx_description
1 polymer ?
#
loop_
_entity_poly.entity_id
_entity_poly.type
_entity_poly.pdbx_seq_one_letter_code
_entity_poly.pdbx_strand_id
1 'polypeptide(L)'
;MKDYIVRATAGDGQIRAFAATTGNLVEEARKRHDTSPVATAALGRLLTAGAMMGGMMKNETDVLTLQIKGDGPLGGITVTADAKGDVKGYVDHPEAMMPPKNGKLDVGGAVGIGLLNVIKDMGLKEPYVGQTILQTSEIAEDLAYYFATSEQVPSSVGLGVLMNKDNTVHCAGGFIVQVMPFISDEVLDKLEENIKKISSVTSMLDNGHTPEQMLEQVLDGLNVEFTDTMDTQFKCNCSHERIEKAIISIGKKDIQEMIDDGKEVEVKCHFCNTAYTFSVEELKQILKQAKR
;
A
#
# COMPACT_ATOMS: atom_id res chain seq x y z
N MET A 1 -15.16 3.79 -11.66
CA MET A 1 -14.16 3.22 -12.60
C MET A 1 -13.64 1.93 -11.98
N LYS A 2 -13.30 0.89 -12.75
CA LYS A 2 -12.71 -0.35 -12.19
C LYS A 2 -11.28 -0.06 -11.76
N ASP A 3 -10.83 -0.67 -10.65
CA ASP A 3 -9.44 -0.57 -10.21
C ASP A 3 -8.62 -1.67 -10.85
N TYR A 4 -7.49 -1.30 -11.45
CA TYR A 4 -6.58 -2.23 -12.09
C TYR A 4 -5.18 -1.65 -12.22
N ILE A 5 -4.23 -2.53 -12.44
CA ILE A 5 -2.81 -2.24 -12.65
C ILE A 5 -2.49 -2.56 -14.10
N VAL A 6 -1.73 -1.70 -14.77
CA VAL A 6 -1.15 -1.95 -16.09
C VAL A 6 0.36 -2.03 -15.96
N ARG A 7 0.94 -3.01 -16.67
CA ARG A 7 2.37 -3.15 -16.83
C ARG A 7 2.76 -2.77 -18.25
N ALA A 8 3.84 -2.03 -18.39
CA ALA A 8 4.40 -1.66 -19.69
C ALA A 8 5.93 -1.71 -19.71
N THR A 9 6.48 -1.76 -20.91
CA THR A 9 7.88 -1.47 -21.20
C THR A 9 7.97 -0.29 -22.15
N ALA A 10 9.10 0.39 -22.18
CA ALA A 10 9.35 1.49 -23.10
C ALA A 10 10.85 1.60 -23.42
N GLY A 11 11.20 2.43 -24.43
CA GLY A 11 12.58 2.62 -24.83
C GLY A 11 13.26 1.31 -25.23
N ASP A 12 12.58 0.49 -26.02
CA ASP A 12 13.07 -0.83 -26.44
C ASP A 12 13.47 -1.75 -25.26
N GLY A 13 12.63 -1.75 -24.21
CA GLY A 13 12.83 -2.56 -23.01
C GLY A 13 13.81 -1.99 -21.98
N GLN A 14 14.31 -0.78 -22.19
CA GLN A 14 15.20 -0.10 -21.24
C GLN A 14 14.46 0.50 -20.04
N ILE A 15 13.14 0.57 -20.11
CA ILE A 15 12.25 1.05 -19.05
C ILE A 15 11.20 0.00 -18.76
N ARG A 16 10.92 -0.23 -17.48
CA ARG A 16 9.77 -0.97 -16.98
C ARG A 16 8.85 -0.03 -16.23
N ALA A 17 7.55 -0.09 -16.50
CA ALA A 17 6.59 0.81 -15.91
C ALA A 17 5.34 0.08 -15.41
N PHE A 18 4.74 0.63 -14.35
CA PHE A 18 3.46 0.21 -13.79
C PHE A 18 2.63 1.44 -13.53
N ALA A 19 1.34 1.37 -13.80
CA ALA A 19 0.39 2.37 -13.34
C ALA A 19 -0.88 1.70 -12.85
N ALA A 20 -1.59 2.36 -11.95
CA ALA A 20 -2.82 1.83 -11.38
C ALA A 20 -3.84 2.93 -11.09
N THR A 21 -5.12 2.58 -11.26
CA THR A 21 -6.24 3.24 -10.60
C THR A 21 -6.66 2.41 -9.39
N THR A 22 -6.89 3.06 -8.25
CA THR A 22 -7.16 2.40 -6.96
C THR A 22 -8.25 3.10 -6.15
N GLY A 23 -9.16 3.81 -6.81
CA GLY A 23 -10.19 4.62 -6.15
C GLY A 23 -11.13 3.80 -5.27
N ASN A 24 -11.64 2.67 -5.77
CA ASN A 24 -12.53 1.80 -5.00
C ASN A 24 -11.78 1.07 -3.87
N LEU A 25 -10.54 0.64 -4.13
CA LEU A 25 -9.66 0.00 -3.15
C LEU A 25 -9.42 0.93 -1.95
N VAL A 26 -9.07 2.19 -2.21
CA VAL A 26 -8.81 3.19 -1.16
C VAL A 26 -10.10 3.58 -0.45
N GLU A 27 -11.21 3.74 -1.16
CA GLU A 27 -12.52 4.02 -0.54
C GLU A 27 -12.99 2.87 0.36
N GLU A 28 -12.75 1.62 -0.03
CA GLU A 28 -13.05 0.46 0.82
C GLU A 28 -12.21 0.47 2.10
N ALA A 29 -10.91 0.79 2.01
CA ALA A 29 -10.04 0.96 3.18
C ALA A 29 -10.54 2.09 4.09
N ARG A 30 -10.89 3.25 3.50
CA ARG A 30 -11.44 4.39 4.23
C ARG A 30 -12.69 4.01 5.01
N LYS A 31 -13.64 3.32 4.38
CA LYS A 31 -14.88 2.90 5.04
C LYS A 31 -14.63 1.93 6.18
N ARG A 32 -13.74 0.95 6.00
CA ARG A 32 -13.45 -0.06 7.02
C ARG A 32 -12.79 0.51 8.25
N HIS A 33 -11.91 1.48 8.07
CA HIS A 33 -11.12 2.07 9.15
C HIS A 33 -11.62 3.44 9.60
N ASP A 34 -12.66 3.99 8.95
CA ASP A 34 -13.21 5.33 9.19
C ASP A 34 -12.11 6.40 9.24
N THR A 35 -11.25 6.37 8.21
CA THR A 35 -10.06 7.23 8.18
C THR A 35 -10.40 8.69 7.88
N SER A 36 -9.71 9.61 8.53
CA SER A 36 -9.72 11.05 8.24
C SER A 36 -9.19 11.32 6.81
N PRO A 37 -9.39 12.52 6.24
CA PRO A 37 -8.89 12.83 4.91
C PRO A 37 -7.38 12.63 4.75
N VAL A 38 -6.57 13.06 5.73
CA VAL A 38 -5.11 12.92 5.66
C VAL A 38 -4.66 11.48 5.86
N ALA A 39 -5.33 10.74 6.76
CA ALA A 39 -5.07 9.32 6.96
C ALA A 39 -5.46 8.51 5.72
N THR A 40 -6.59 8.84 5.07
CA THR A 40 -7.00 8.24 3.80
C THR A 40 -5.97 8.50 2.70
N ALA A 41 -5.46 9.72 2.59
CA ALA A 41 -4.46 10.07 1.59
C ALA A 41 -3.14 9.31 1.82
N ALA A 42 -2.66 9.24 3.05
CA ALA A 42 -1.44 8.50 3.40
C ALA A 42 -1.58 6.99 3.17
N LEU A 43 -2.62 6.38 3.74
CA LEU A 43 -2.92 4.95 3.56
C LEU A 43 -3.16 4.60 2.09
N GLY A 44 -3.91 5.43 1.36
CA GLY A 44 -4.24 5.21 -0.04
C GLY A 44 -3.02 5.27 -0.96
N ARG A 45 -2.08 6.20 -0.73
CA ARG A 45 -0.80 6.22 -1.45
C ARG A 45 -0.01 4.94 -1.22
N LEU A 46 0.09 4.47 0.03
CA LEU A 46 0.83 3.25 0.33
C LEU A 46 0.11 1.99 -0.19
N LEU A 47 -1.23 1.94 -0.17
CA LEU A 47 -2.03 0.87 -0.78
C LEU A 47 -1.81 0.80 -2.30
N THR A 48 -1.80 1.95 -2.98
CA THR A 48 -1.54 2.04 -4.42
C THR A 48 -0.14 1.55 -4.77
N ALA A 49 0.86 1.99 -4.00
CA ALA A 49 2.23 1.50 -4.14
C ALA A 49 2.32 -0.01 -3.89
N GLY A 50 1.67 -0.49 -2.83
CA GLY A 50 1.58 -1.91 -2.49
C GLY A 50 0.97 -2.75 -3.61
N ALA A 51 -0.12 -2.28 -4.23
CA ALA A 51 -0.75 -2.94 -5.38
C ALA A 51 0.23 -3.12 -6.55
N MET A 52 0.88 -2.04 -6.98
CA MET A 52 1.85 -2.09 -8.07
C MET A 52 3.08 -2.95 -7.72
N MET A 53 3.63 -2.79 -6.51
CA MET A 53 4.80 -3.55 -6.06
C MET A 53 4.48 -5.04 -5.82
N GLY A 54 3.26 -5.36 -5.35
CA GLY A 54 2.76 -6.73 -5.28
C GLY A 54 2.72 -7.37 -6.66
N GLY A 55 2.20 -6.66 -7.65
CA GLY A 55 2.21 -7.08 -9.06
C GLY A 55 3.61 -7.27 -9.67
N MET A 56 4.68 -6.79 -9.02
CA MET A 56 6.07 -7.06 -9.42
C MET A 56 6.60 -8.40 -8.89
N MET A 57 5.92 -9.02 -7.91
CA MET A 57 6.32 -10.30 -7.34
C MET A 57 6.20 -11.41 -8.39
N LYS A 58 7.03 -12.45 -8.27
CA LYS A 58 7.15 -13.47 -9.31
C LYS A 58 6.23 -14.67 -9.10
N ASN A 59 6.02 -15.05 -7.83
CA ASN A 59 5.25 -16.24 -7.51
C ASN A 59 3.92 -15.83 -6.87
N GLU A 60 2.86 -16.58 -7.14
CA GLU A 60 1.52 -16.33 -6.59
C GLU A 60 1.45 -16.39 -5.06
N THR A 61 2.41 -17.05 -4.42
CA THR A 61 2.52 -17.19 -2.97
C THR A 61 3.35 -16.09 -2.33
N ASP A 62 4.04 -15.28 -3.12
CA ASP A 62 4.87 -14.20 -2.61
C ASP A 62 3.98 -13.12 -1.96
N VAL A 63 4.45 -12.58 -0.85
CA VAL A 63 3.75 -11.54 -0.08
C VAL A 63 4.68 -10.37 0.14
N LEU A 64 4.21 -9.19 -0.22
CA LEU A 64 4.87 -7.92 0.05
C LEU A 64 4.24 -7.28 1.28
N THR A 65 5.05 -6.76 2.20
CA THR A 65 4.59 -5.86 3.26
C THR A 65 5.37 -4.56 3.21
N LEU A 66 4.65 -3.45 3.10
CA LEU A 66 5.16 -2.09 3.24
C LEU A 66 4.77 -1.57 4.61
N GLN A 67 5.74 -1.09 5.37
CA GLN A 67 5.49 -0.53 6.69
C GLN A 67 6.21 0.81 6.84
N ILE A 68 5.45 1.84 7.12
CA ILE A 68 5.96 3.14 7.54
C ILE A 68 5.81 3.23 9.05
N LYS A 69 6.89 3.64 9.73
CA LYS A 69 6.89 3.98 11.15
C LYS A 69 7.35 5.42 11.28
N GLY A 70 6.41 6.32 11.51
CA GLY A 70 6.66 7.74 11.65
C GLY A 70 6.40 8.23 13.07
N ASP A 71 6.94 9.40 13.41
CA ASP A 71 6.70 10.08 14.68
C ASP A 71 5.57 11.11 14.60
N GLY A 72 4.93 11.23 13.44
CA GLY A 72 3.79 12.10 13.24
C GLY A 72 2.48 11.53 13.83
N PRO A 73 1.38 12.31 13.79
CA PRO A 73 0.12 11.94 14.41
C PRO A 73 -0.55 10.68 13.85
N LEU A 74 -0.20 10.23 12.63
CA LEU A 74 -0.70 8.98 12.05
C LEU A 74 -0.10 7.73 12.71
N GLY A 75 1.06 7.83 13.37
CA GLY A 75 1.82 6.70 13.88
C GLY A 75 2.40 5.85 12.73
N GLY A 76 2.02 4.59 12.68
CA GLY A 76 2.43 3.65 11.64
C GLY A 76 1.38 3.46 10.54
N ILE A 77 1.84 3.05 9.36
CA ILE A 77 0.99 2.60 8.25
C ILE A 77 1.53 1.25 7.79
N THR A 78 0.68 0.23 7.73
CA THR A 78 1.07 -1.09 7.27
C THR A 78 0.16 -1.53 6.13
N VAL A 79 0.78 -1.94 5.02
CA VAL A 79 0.10 -2.45 3.84
C VAL A 79 0.70 -3.80 3.46
N THR A 80 -0.14 -4.76 3.13
CA THR A 80 0.27 -6.08 2.61
C THR A 80 -0.40 -6.30 1.27
N ALA A 81 0.37 -6.72 0.29
CA ALA A 81 -0.08 -7.02 -1.07
C ALA A 81 0.45 -8.38 -1.52
N ASP A 82 -0.26 -9.03 -2.42
CA ASP A 82 0.17 -10.26 -3.07
C ASP A 82 0.37 -10.08 -4.58
N ALA A 83 0.84 -11.13 -5.24
CA ALA A 83 1.10 -11.13 -6.68
C ALA A 83 -0.17 -11.15 -7.54
N LYS A 84 -1.37 -11.23 -6.95
CA LYS A 84 -2.67 -11.27 -7.63
C LYS A 84 -3.40 -9.94 -7.65
N GLY A 85 -2.80 -8.91 -7.06
CA GLY A 85 -3.40 -7.58 -6.94
C GLY A 85 -4.33 -7.42 -5.74
N ASP A 86 -4.41 -8.41 -4.83
CA ASP A 86 -5.14 -8.28 -3.56
C ASP A 86 -4.30 -7.49 -2.56
N VAL A 87 -4.86 -6.40 -2.04
CA VAL A 87 -4.17 -5.49 -1.11
C VAL A 87 -5.01 -5.25 0.13
N LYS A 88 -4.37 -5.10 1.26
CA LYS A 88 -4.98 -4.69 2.53
C LYS A 88 -4.01 -3.86 3.35
N GLY A 89 -4.53 -3.02 4.21
CA GLY A 89 -3.67 -2.18 5.04
C GLY A 89 -4.48 -1.39 6.06
N TYR A 90 -3.76 -0.78 6.98
CA TYR A 90 -4.30 0.07 8.04
C TYR A 90 -3.30 1.16 8.42
N VAL A 91 -3.79 2.14 9.15
CA VAL A 91 -3.03 3.19 9.81
C VAL A 91 -3.30 3.11 11.31
N ASP A 92 -2.29 3.37 12.15
CA ASP A 92 -2.43 3.19 13.60
C ASP A 92 -3.43 4.17 14.23
N HIS A 93 -3.46 5.43 13.74
CA HIS A 93 -4.38 6.48 14.18
C HIS A 93 -5.23 6.98 13.00
N PRO A 94 -6.30 6.24 12.63
CA PRO A 94 -7.13 6.57 11.46
C PRO A 94 -7.87 7.91 11.59
N GLU A 95 -8.15 8.34 12.81
CA GLU A 95 -8.83 9.62 13.14
C GLU A 95 -7.90 10.84 13.13
N ALA A 96 -6.59 10.63 13.01
CA ALA A 96 -5.61 11.72 13.09
C ALA A 96 -5.92 12.82 12.06
N MET A 97 -5.84 14.06 12.50
CA MET A 97 -6.10 15.25 11.68
C MET A 97 -4.85 16.11 11.57
N MET A 98 -4.64 16.70 10.41
CA MET A 98 -3.54 17.63 10.15
C MET A 98 -4.08 18.84 9.37
N PRO A 99 -3.72 20.07 9.74
CA PRO A 99 -4.06 21.23 8.93
C PRO A 99 -3.47 21.12 7.52
N PRO A 100 -4.21 21.58 6.48
CA PRO A 100 -3.69 21.54 5.13
C PRO A 100 -2.48 22.48 5.00
N LYS A 101 -1.52 22.07 4.17
CA LYS A 101 -0.32 22.84 3.84
C LYS A 101 -0.36 23.20 2.36
N ASN A 102 -0.23 24.49 2.03
CA ASN A 102 -0.30 24.98 0.65
C ASN A 102 -1.57 24.51 -0.12
N GLY A 103 -2.70 24.44 0.56
CA GLY A 103 -3.97 24.02 -0.04
C GLY A 103 -4.10 22.53 -0.32
N LYS A 104 -3.14 21.70 0.16
CA LYS A 104 -3.14 20.23 0.03
C LYS A 104 -3.14 19.56 1.42
N LEU A 105 -3.58 18.31 1.48
CA LEU A 105 -3.42 17.49 2.68
C LEU A 105 -1.92 17.33 3.00
N ASP A 106 -1.52 17.63 4.22
CA ASP A 106 -0.12 17.55 4.67
C ASP A 106 0.20 16.11 5.12
N VAL A 107 0.38 15.23 4.13
CA VAL A 107 0.70 13.81 4.38
C VAL A 107 2.08 13.70 5.03
N GLY A 108 3.06 14.45 4.54
CA GLY A 108 4.41 14.44 5.10
C GLY A 108 4.44 14.84 6.58
N GLY A 109 3.71 15.91 6.95
CA GLY A 109 3.57 16.31 8.35
C GLY A 109 2.79 15.31 9.20
N ALA A 110 1.81 14.64 8.62
CA ALA A 110 1.01 13.65 9.33
C ALA A 110 1.78 12.32 9.58
N VAL A 111 2.66 11.93 8.68
CA VAL A 111 3.58 10.78 8.83
C VAL A 111 4.76 11.12 9.73
N GLY A 112 5.35 12.30 9.58
CA GLY A 112 6.51 12.73 10.36
C GLY A 112 7.83 12.06 9.94
N ILE A 113 8.85 12.16 10.78
CA ILE A 113 10.16 11.54 10.57
C ILE A 113 10.09 10.07 10.93
N GLY A 114 10.71 9.21 10.13
CA GLY A 114 10.62 7.78 10.40
C GLY A 114 11.33 6.88 9.41
N LEU A 115 10.84 5.65 9.35
CA LEU A 115 11.42 4.56 8.56
C LEU A 115 10.38 3.96 7.62
N LEU A 116 10.82 3.63 6.41
CA LEU A 116 10.12 2.74 5.49
C LEU A 116 10.78 1.36 5.54
N ASN A 117 9.99 0.32 5.82
CA ASN A 117 10.38 -1.07 5.71
C ASN A 117 9.65 -1.72 4.53
N VAL A 118 10.39 -2.41 3.70
CA VAL A 118 9.86 -3.22 2.59
C VAL A 118 10.25 -4.67 2.85
N ILE A 119 9.26 -5.51 3.14
CA ILE A 119 9.43 -6.91 3.51
C ILE A 119 8.86 -7.76 2.38
N LYS A 120 9.68 -8.62 1.78
CA LYS A 120 9.28 -9.55 0.71
C LYS A 120 9.40 -10.97 1.24
N ASP A 121 8.26 -11.60 1.51
CA ASP A 121 8.19 -13.03 1.83
C ASP A 121 8.02 -13.83 0.53
N MET A 122 9.08 -14.49 0.13
CA MET A 122 9.16 -15.30 -1.10
C MET A 122 9.20 -16.79 -0.79
N GLY A 123 8.72 -17.19 0.39
CA GLY A 123 8.75 -18.60 0.84
C GLY A 123 10.14 -19.10 1.20
N LEU A 124 11.12 -18.23 1.40
CA LEU A 124 12.45 -18.57 1.88
C LEU A 124 12.47 -18.71 3.41
N LYS A 125 13.58 -19.23 3.96
CA LYS A 125 13.73 -19.40 5.42
C LYS A 125 13.52 -18.09 6.20
N GLU A 126 13.95 -16.98 5.62
CA GLU A 126 13.76 -15.64 6.17
C GLU A 126 13.30 -14.71 5.03
N PRO A 127 12.36 -13.78 5.29
CA PRO A 127 11.95 -12.80 4.31
C PRO A 127 13.11 -11.82 4.03
N TYR A 128 13.13 -11.28 2.82
CA TYR A 128 13.99 -10.13 2.52
C TYR A 128 13.42 -8.89 3.21
N VAL A 129 14.26 -8.11 3.87
CA VAL A 129 13.88 -6.86 4.54
C VAL A 129 14.80 -5.74 4.07
N GLY A 130 14.23 -4.78 3.33
CA GLY A 130 14.87 -3.52 3.01
C GLY A 130 14.33 -2.41 3.93
N GLN A 131 15.22 -1.55 4.43
CA GLN A 131 14.85 -0.46 5.33
C GLN A 131 15.54 0.83 4.90
N THR A 132 14.80 1.94 4.86
CA THR A 132 15.32 3.28 4.59
C THR A 132 14.71 4.32 5.51
N ILE A 133 15.44 5.40 5.75
CA ILE A 133 14.91 6.60 6.43
C ILE A 133 13.99 7.33 5.44
N LEU A 134 12.84 7.79 5.91
CA LEU A 134 11.95 8.66 5.14
C LEU A 134 12.68 9.97 4.79
N GLN A 135 12.61 10.37 3.53
CA GLN A 135 13.25 11.58 3.02
C GLN A 135 12.33 12.79 3.13
N THR A 136 11.07 12.60 2.72
CA THR A 136 10.05 13.67 2.69
C THR A 136 8.79 13.28 3.44
N SER A 137 8.61 11.99 3.71
CA SER A 137 7.39 11.40 4.30
C SER A 137 6.14 11.56 3.41
N GLU A 138 6.32 11.96 2.15
CA GLU A 138 5.26 12.04 1.13
C GLU A 138 4.99 10.70 0.44
N ILE A 139 5.67 9.62 0.87
CA ILE A 139 5.53 8.23 0.45
C ILE A 139 6.11 7.96 -0.94
N ALA A 140 5.77 8.76 -1.95
CA ALA A 140 6.23 8.55 -3.32
C ALA A 140 7.75 8.73 -3.45
N GLU A 141 8.28 9.83 -2.95
CA GLU A 141 9.71 10.13 -2.92
C GLU A 141 10.47 9.14 -2.02
N ASP A 142 9.87 8.72 -0.91
CA ASP A 142 10.47 7.75 0.02
C ASP A 142 10.61 6.37 -0.64
N LEU A 143 9.63 5.95 -1.45
CA LEU A 143 9.71 4.73 -2.25
C LEU A 143 10.72 4.85 -3.40
N ALA A 144 10.79 6.00 -4.07
CA ALA A 144 11.81 6.24 -5.09
C ALA A 144 13.22 6.14 -4.49
N TYR A 145 13.42 6.72 -3.31
CA TYR A 145 14.67 6.60 -2.56
C TYR A 145 14.98 5.16 -2.16
N TYR A 146 13.97 4.41 -1.68
CA TYR A 146 14.13 2.99 -1.38
C TYR A 146 14.58 2.19 -2.60
N PHE A 147 13.93 2.36 -3.75
CA PHE A 147 14.32 1.66 -4.97
C PHE A 147 15.75 1.97 -5.38
N ALA A 148 16.15 3.23 -5.32
CA ALA A 148 17.50 3.63 -5.70
C ALA A 148 18.58 3.10 -4.75
N THR A 149 18.33 3.12 -3.43
CA THR A 149 19.36 2.81 -2.42
C THR A 149 19.37 1.36 -1.98
N SER A 150 18.21 0.72 -1.86
CA SER A 150 18.10 -0.67 -1.38
C SER A 150 18.03 -1.68 -2.52
N GLU A 151 17.29 -1.39 -3.59
CA GLU A 151 17.18 -2.28 -4.74
C GLU A 151 18.16 -1.94 -5.88
N GLN A 152 18.81 -0.78 -5.79
CA GLN A 152 19.74 -0.27 -6.82
C GLN A 152 19.07 -0.12 -8.20
N VAL A 153 17.79 0.19 -8.21
CA VAL A 153 16.97 0.42 -9.41
C VAL A 153 16.48 1.87 -9.39
N PRO A 154 17.11 2.79 -10.14
CA PRO A 154 16.62 4.15 -10.24
C PRO A 154 15.16 4.17 -10.69
N SER A 155 14.30 4.86 -9.94
CA SER A 155 12.86 4.81 -10.15
C SER A 155 12.22 6.17 -9.96
N SER A 156 11.20 6.46 -10.75
CA SER A 156 10.28 7.56 -10.51
C SER A 156 8.95 7.00 -10.00
N VAL A 157 8.46 7.54 -8.90
CA VAL A 157 7.21 7.12 -8.28
C VAL A 157 6.27 8.31 -8.19
N GLY A 158 5.07 8.18 -8.71
CA GLY A 158 4.00 9.15 -8.57
C GLY A 158 2.78 8.51 -7.92
N LEU A 159 2.29 9.07 -6.81
CA LEU A 159 1.13 8.58 -6.09
C LEU A 159 0.19 9.73 -5.79
N GLY A 160 -1.12 9.48 -5.88
CA GLY A 160 -2.12 10.50 -5.64
C GLY A 160 -3.42 9.94 -5.06
N VAL A 161 -3.99 10.66 -4.11
CA VAL A 161 -5.34 10.46 -3.58
C VAL A 161 -6.01 11.82 -3.49
N LEU A 162 -7.16 11.98 -4.11
CA LEU A 162 -7.99 13.17 -4.04
C LEU A 162 -9.26 12.84 -3.29
N MET A 163 -9.58 13.68 -2.30
CA MET A 163 -10.76 13.52 -1.46
C MET A 163 -11.87 14.48 -1.88
N ASN A 164 -13.11 14.02 -1.82
CA ASN A 164 -14.29 14.87 -1.89
C ASN A 164 -14.48 15.63 -0.56
N LYS A 165 -15.32 16.66 -0.60
CA LYS A 165 -15.64 17.47 0.60
C LYS A 165 -16.37 16.70 1.70
N ASP A 166 -17.04 15.62 1.34
CA ASP A 166 -17.77 14.71 2.25
C ASP A 166 -16.88 13.59 2.83
N ASN A 167 -15.57 13.70 2.68
CA ASN A 167 -14.56 12.71 3.10
C ASN A 167 -14.65 11.36 2.36
N THR A 168 -15.25 11.31 1.17
CA THR A 168 -15.14 10.14 0.29
C THR A 168 -13.95 10.29 -0.66
N VAL A 169 -13.44 9.18 -1.19
CA VAL A 169 -12.37 9.20 -2.19
C VAL A 169 -12.95 9.62 -3.54
N HIS A 170 -12.42 10.69 -4.11
CA HIS A 170 -12.77 11.12 -5.46
C HIS A 170 -12.04 10.29 -6.51
N CYS A 171 -10.70 10.23 -6.40
CA CYS A 171 -9.85 9.37 -7.20
C CYS A 171 -8.57 9.00 -6.45
N ALA A 172 -8.00 7.86 -6.78
CA ALA A 172 -6.71 7.41 -6.28
C ALA A 172 -5.99 6.57 -7.34
N GLY A 173 -4.67 6.64 -7.34
CA GLY A 173 -3.85 5.89 -8.27
C GLY A 173 -2.41 6.38 -8.29
N GLY A 174 -1.64 5.89 -9.26
CA GLY A 174 -0.25 6.28 -9.39
C GLY A 174 0.50 5.49 -10.44
N PHE A 175 1.80 5.74 -10.49
CA PHE A 175 2.71 5.01 -11.36
C PHE A 175 4.06 4.75 -10.68
N ILE A 176 4.75 3.73 -11.13
CA ILE A 176 6.16 3.43 -10.84
C ILE A 176 6.85 3.18 -12.18
N VAL A 177 7.87 3.98 -12.48
CA VAL A 177 8.71 3.84 -13.67
C VAL A 177 10.13 3.52 -13.21
N GLN A 178 10.69 2.45 -13.74
CA GLN A 178 12.00 1.93 -13.35
C GLN A 178 12.93 1.86 -14.55
N VAL A 179 14.13 2.37 -14.35
CA VAL A 179 15.20 2.37 -15.34
C VAL A 179 15.94 1.04 -15.26
N MET A 180 16.07 0.35 -16.40
CA MET A 180 16.81 -0.91 -16.47
C MET A 180 18.32 -0.65 -16.60
N PRO A 181 19.18 -1.61 -16.19
CA PRO A 181 20.62 -1.49 -16.36
C PRO A 181 21.00 -1.21 -17.84
N PHE A 182 22.01 -0.34 -18.03
CA PHE A 182 22.53 0.02 -19.35
C PHE A 182 21.58 0.86 -20.23
N ILE A 183 20.67 1.62 -19.61
CA ILE A 183 19.85 2.60 -20.33
C ILE A 183 20.75 3.59 -21.08
N SER A 184 20.33 3.95 -22.29
CA SER A 184 21.03 5.00 -23.07
C SER A 184 20.73 6.40 -22.52
N ASP A 185 21.69 7.30 -22.64
CA ASP A 185 21.53 8.69 -22.19
C ASP A 185 20.33 9.37 -22.89
N GLU A 186 20.11 9.10 -24.17
CA GLU A 186 18.98 9.64 -24.94
C GLU A 186 17.61 9.25 -24.34
N VAL A 187 17.43 7.99 -23.97
CA VAL A 187 16.20 7.48 -23.36
C VAL A 187 16.03 8.06 -21.94
N LEU A 188 17.11 8.14 -21.19
CA LEU A 188 17.11 8.70 -19.84
C LEU A 188 16.75 10.19 -19.84
N ASP A 189 17.41 11.00 -20.67
CA ASP A 189 17.16 12.44 -20.81
C ASP A 189 15.69 12.70 -21.21
N LYS A 190 15.17 11.91 -22.16
CA LYS A 190 13.77 12.02 -22.59
C LYS A 190 12.80 11.68 -21.46
N LEU A 191 13.07 10.62 -20.69
CA LEU A 191 12.25 10.26 -19.52
C LEU A 191 12.26 11.37 -18.47
N GLU A 192 13.44 11.92 -18.14
CA GLU A 192 13.54 13.02 -17.18
C GLU A 192 12.79 14.28 -17.65
N GLU A 193 12.86 14.61 -18.93
CA GLU A 193 12.11 15.72 -19.52
C GLU A 193 10.60 15.51 -19.35
N ASN A 194 10.11 14.31 -19.62
CA ASN A 194 8.69 13.99 -19.47
C ASN A 194 8.23 14.07 -18.01
N ILE A 195 9.00 13.49 -17.08
CA ILE A 195 8.66 13.51 -15.63
C ILE A 195 8.57 14.95 -15.12
N LYS A 196 9.48 15.84 -15.54
CA LYS A 196 9.47 17.26 -15.17
C LYS A 196 8.21 18.01 -15.65
N LYS A 197 7.53 17.51 -16.69
CA LYS A 197 6.28 18.09 -17.21
C LYS A 197 5.04 17.65 -16.46
N ILE A 198 5.12 16.60 -15.64
CA ILE A 198 3.98 16.08 -14.89
C ILE A 198 3.69 17.00 -13.72
N SER A 199 2.53 17.65 -13.76
CA SER A 199 2.12 18.59 -12.71
C SER A 199 1.68 17.88 -11.43
N SER A 200 0.86 16.85 -11.53
CA SER A 200 0.42 16.02 -10.41
C SER A 200 -0.33 14.78 -10.90
N VAL A 201 -0.15 13.66 -10.19
CA VAL A 201 -0.90 12.42 -10.42
C VAL A 201 -2.40 12.63 -10.18
N THR A 202 -2.77 13.38 -9.14
CA THR A 202 -4.17 13.66 -8.85
C THR A 202 -4.88 14.44 -9.96
N SER A 203 -4.17 15.36 -10.64
CA SER A 203 -4.74 16.07 -11.80
C SER A 203 -4.95 15.14 -13.00
N MET A 204 -4.07 14.18 -13.23
CA MET A 204 -4.27 13.18 -14.29
C MET A 204 -5.52 12.34 -14.00
N LEU A 205 -5.64 11.84 -12.77
CA LEU A 205 -6.76 11.02 -12.33
C LEU A 205 -8.09 11.79 -12.33
N ASP A 206 -8.10 13.04 -11.89
CA ASP A 206 -9.28 13.92 -11.88
C ASP A 206 -9.78 14.22 -13.30
N ASN A 207 -8.86 14.32 -14.26
CA ASN A 207 -9.18 14.42 -15.69
C ASN A 207 -9.63 13.10 -16.32
N GLY A 208 -9.74 12.02 -15.54
CA GLY A 208 -10.22 10.71 -15.97
C GLY A 208 -9.23 9.88 -16.75
N HIS A 209 -7.92 10.16 -16.64
CA HIS A 209 -6.88 9.33 -17.28
C HIS A 209 -6.93 7.90 -16.77
N THR A 210 -6.86 6.94 -17.69
CA THR A 210 -6.65 5.53 -17.38
C THR A 210 -5.19 5.27 -17.01
N PRO A 211 -4.84 4.13 -16.40
CA PRO A 211 -3.46 3.75 -16.17
C PRO A 211 -2.59 3.78 -17.42
N GLU A 212 -3.15 3.35 -18.56
CA GLU A 212 -2.45 3.41 -19.85
C GLU A 212 -2.15 4.85 -20.25
N GLN A 213 -3.14 5.73 -20.19
CA GLN A 213 -2.96 7.16 -20.53
C GLN A 213 -1.99 7.86 -19.60
N MET A 214 -1.93 7.47 -18.32
CA MET A 214 -0.89 7.98 -17.41
C MET A 214 0.50 7.56 -17.87
N LEU A 215 0.69 6.29 -18.26
CA LEU A 215 1.98 5.81 -18.77
C LEU A 215 2.32 6.43 -20.14
N GLU A 216 1.37 6.58 -21.04
CA GLU A 216 1.58 7.27 -22.33
C GLU A 216 2.10 8.70 -22.12
N GLN A 217 1.57 9.41 -21.12
CA GLN A 217 2.02 10.78 -20.81
C GLN A 217 3.41 10.78 -20.16
N VAL A 218 3.69 9.87 -19.21
CA VAL A 218 4.98 9.78 -18.51
C VAL A 218 6.10 9.33 -19.47
N LEU A 219 5.77 8.47 -20.41
CA LEU A 219 6.69 7.83 -21.34
C LEU A 219 6.54 8.35 -22.78
N ASP A 220 6.03 9.59 -22.93
CA ASP A 220 5.81 10.19 -24.25
C ASP A 220 7.07 10.19 -25.10
N GLY A 221 6.93 9.67 -26.36
CA GLY A 221 8.03 9.55 -27.30
C GLY A 221 9.00 8.40 -27.03
N LEU A 222 8.70 7.47 -26.09
CA LEU A 222 9.56 6.34 -25.71
C LEU A 222 9.02 4.97 -26.14
N ASN A 223 8.11 4.90 -27.11
CA ASN A 223 7.56 3.65 -27.67
C ASN A 223 7.02 2.71 -26.56
N VAL A 224 5.91 3.12 -25.93
CA VAL A 224 5.28 2.34 -24.83
C VAL A 224 4.64 1.08 -25.39
N GLU A 225 4.96 -0.05 -24.78
CA GLU A 225 4.33 -1.35 -25.05
C GLU A 225 3.65 -1.87 -23.78
N PHE A 226 2.32 -1.99 -23.80
CA PHE A 226 1.57 -2.58 -22.71
C PHE A 226 1.69 -4.10 -22.75
N THR A 227 2.14 -4.70 -21.65
CA THR A 227 2.46 -6.14 -21.58
C THR A 227 1.45 -6.96 -20.81
N ASP A 228 0.80 -6.35 -19.81
CA ASP A 228 -0.13 -7.08 -18.94
C ASP A 228 -1.07 -6.11 -18.23
N THR A 229 -2.23 -6.63 -17.81
CA THR A 229 -3.23 -5.92 -17.01
C THR A 229 -3.76 -6.84 -15.91
N MET A 230 -3.80 -6.33 -14.68
CA MET A 230 -4.23 -7.09 -13.50
C MET A 230 -5.27 -6.29 -12.72
N ASP A 231 -6.36 -6.94 -12.33
CA ASP A 231 -7.32 -6.35 -11.39
C ASP A 231 -6.67 -6.11 -10.02
N THR A 232 -7.09 -5.07 -9.32
CA THR A 232 -6.67 -4.84 -7.94
C THR A 232 -7.86 -4.48 -7.06
N GLN A 233 -7.82 -4.90 -5.79
CA GLN A 233 -8.90 -4.70 -4.84
C GLN A 233 -8.41 -4.70 -3.40
N PHE A 234 -9.16 -4.03 -2.53
CA PHE A 234 -8.98 -4.23 -1.09
C PHE A 234 -9.55 -5.58 -0.68
N LYS A 235 -8.69 -6.50 -0.26
CA LYS A 235 -9.12 -7.84 0.15
C LYS A 235 -8.31 -8.36 1.32
N CYS A 236 -9.04 -8.67 2.40
CA CYS A 236 -8.46 -9.32 3.56
C CYS A 236 -8.79 -10.80 3.56
N ASN A 237 -7.79 -11.61 3.82
CA ASN A 237 -7.92 -13.07 3.93
C ASN A 237 -8.10 -13.54 5.39
N CYS A 238 -8.60 -12.66 6.29
CA CYS A 238 -8.95 -13.06 7.65
C CYS A 238 -10.18 -13.98 7.63
N SER A 239 -10.24 -14.86 8.61
CA SER A 239 -11.38 -15.74 8.87
C SER A 239 -11.46 -16.03 10.36
N HIS A 240 -12.61 -16.55 10.82
CA HIS A 240 -12.78 -16.96 12.21
C HIS A 240 -11.65 -17.92 12.65
N GLU A 241 -11.33 -18.91 11.82
CA GLU A 241 -10.27 -19.89 12.09
C GLU A 241 -8.86 -19.25 12.19
N ARG A 242 -8.59 -18.18 11.40
CA ARG A 242 -7.32 -17.46 11.50
C ARG A 242 -7.21 -16.63 12.77
N ILE A 243 -8.31 -16.02 13.19
CA ILE A 243 -8.38 -15.29 14.47
C ILE A 243 -8.28 -16.26 15.64
N GLU A 244 -8.94 -17.43 15.58
CA GLU A 244 -8.78 -18.50 16.57
C GLU A 244 -7.31 -18.90 16.76
N LYS A 245 -6.56 -19.10 15.67
CA LYS A 245 -5.11 -19.38 15.74
C LYS A 245 -4.32 -18.24 16.38
N ALA A 246 -4.73 -16.99 16.14
CA ALA A 246 -4.10 -15.84 16.79
C ALA A 246 -4.38 -15.86 18.31
N ILE A 247 -5.60 -16.14 18.74
CA ILE A 247 -5.96 -16.31 20.16
C ILE A 247 -5.14 -17.45 20.79
N ILE A 248 -4.99 -18.58 20.11
CA ILE A 248 -4.15 -19.69 20.61
C ILE A 248 -2.72 -19.22 20.91
N SER A 249 -2.19 -18.29 20.12
CA SER A 249 -0.81 -17.83 20.23
C SER A 249 -0.53 -16.87 21.40
N ILE A 250 -1.56 -16.24 22.00
CA ILE A 250 -1.38 -15.34 23.16
C ILE A 250 -1.07 -16.13 24.45
N GLY A 251 -1.43 -17.41 24.51
CA GLY A 251 -1.09 -18.29 25.64
C GLY A 251 -2.24 -18.60 26.56
N LYS A 252 -2.10 -19.69 27.33
CA LYS A 252 -3.17 -20.22 28.20
C LYS A 252 -3.63 -19.25 29.26
N LYS A 253 -2.73 -18.47 29.85
CA LYS A 253 -3.05 -17.56 30.93
C LYS A 253 -4.06 -16.49 30.46
N ASP A 254 -3.77 -15.85 29.34
CA ASP A 254 -4.62 -14.77 28.82
C ASP A 254 -5.97 -15.30 28.34
N ILE A 255 -5.98 -16.51 27.72
CA ILE A 255 -7.25 -17.19 27.34
C ILE A 255 -8.07 -17.55 28.58
N GLN A 256 -7.42 -18.00 29.67
CA GLN A 256 -8.13 -18.34 30.91
C GLN A 256 -8.74 -17.06 31.56
N GLU A 257 -8.01 -15.94 31.54
CA GLU A 257 -8.54 -14.66 32.02
C GLU A 257 -9.79 -14.25 31.22
N MET A 258 -9.78 -14.39 29.91
CA MET A 258 -10.96 -14.15 29.06
C MET A 258 -12.16 -15.05 29.42
N ILE A 259 -11.90 -16.33 29.75
CA ILE A 259 -12.95 -17.29 30.17
C ILE A 259 -13.52 -16.89 31.53
N ASP A 260 -12.67 -16.49 32.48
CA ASP A 260 -13.04 -16.15 33.85
C ASP A 260 -13.88 -14.85 33.90
N ASP A 261 -13.71 -13.94 32.94
CA ASP A 261 -14.56 -12.76 32.76
C ASP A 261 -16.01 -13.12 32.40
N GLY A 262 -16.26 -14.34 31.91
CA GLY A 262 -17.59 -14.88 31.65
C GLY A 262 -18.39 -14.17 30.55
N LYS A 263 -17.72 -13.42 29.67
CA LYS A 263 -18.32 -12.63 28.59
C LYS A 263 -17.82 -13.12 27.22
N GLU A 264 -18.61 -12.83 26.20
CA GLU A 264 -18.14 -12.98 24.82
C GLU A 264 -16.99 -12.01 24.56
N VAL A 265 -15.97 -12.46 23.82
CA VAL A 265 -14.81 -11.66 23.44
C VAL A 265 -14.90 -11.29 21.97
N GLU A 266 -14.92 -9.99 21.68
CA GLU A 266 -14.80 -9.47 20.33
C GLU A 266 -13.36 -9.21 19.99
N VAL A 267 -12.88 -9.77 18.86
CA VAL A 267 -11.55 -9.54 18.30
C VAL A 267 -11.68 -8.93 16.91
N LYS A 268 -11.09 -7.77 16.68
CA LYS A 268 -11.10 -7.11 15.38
C LYS A 268 -9.83 -7.41 14.59
N CYS A 269 -10.00 -7.68 13.32
CA CYS A 269 -8.88 -7.82 12.41
C CYS A 269 -8.26 -6.45 12.13
N HIS A 270 -7.00 -6.23 12.47
CA HIS A 270 -6.32 -4.94 12.22
C HIS A 270 -6.33 -4.52 10.75
N PHE A 271 -6.25 -5.48 9.80
CA PHE A 271 -6.17 -5.17 8.37
C PHE A 271 -7.50 -4.74 7.74
N CYS A 272 -8.64 -5.14 8.27
CA CYS A 272 -9.94 -4.85 7.65
C CYS A 272 -11.04 -4.46 8.62
N ASN A 273 -10.71 -4.36 9.90
CA ASN A 273 -11.60 -3.97 10.99
C ASN A 273 -12.85 -4.89 11.15
N THR A 274 -12.86 -6.07 10.50
CA THR A 274 -13.94 -7.05 10.69
C THR A 274 -13.87 -7.60 12.10
N ALA A 275 -15.01 -7.58 12.80
CA ALA A 275 -15.16 -8.11 14.15
C ALA A 275 -15.49 -9.61 14.10
N TYR A 276 -14.88 -10.37 14.98
CA TYR A 276 -15.14 -11.80 15.23
C TYR A 276 -15.44 -11.98 16.71
N THR A 277 -16.56 -12.61 17.01
CA THR A 277 -17.00 -12.86 18.39
C THR A 277 -16.73 -14.30 18.77
N PHE A 278 -16.18 -14.51 19.96
CA PHE A 278 -15.89 -15.82 20.54
C PHE A 278 -16.68 -15.98 21.84
N SER A 279 -17.54 -16.98 21.92
CA SER A 279 -18.24 -17.34 23.13
C SER A 279 -17.31 -17.96 24.16
N VAL A 280 -17.72 -17.97 25.43
CA VAL A 280 -16.97 -18.63 26.52
C VAL A 280 -16.73 -20.11 26.22
N GLU A 281 -17.68 -20.78 25.58
CA GLU A 281 -17.57 -22.18 25.18
C GLU A 281 -16.48 -22.39 24.11
N GLU A 282 -16.42 -21.52 23.11
CA GLU A 282 -15.34 -21.53 22.08
C GLU A 282 -13.99 -21.26 22.71
N LEU A 283 -13.88 -20.26 23.62
CA LEU A 283 -12.64 -19.98 24.32
C LEU A 283 -12.15 -21.17 25.14
N LYS A 284 -13.04 -21.94 25.79
CA LYS A 284 -12.70 -23.20 26.48
C LYS A 284 -12.18 -24.29 25.54
N GLN A 285 -12.66 -24.31 24.28
CA GLN A 285 -12.14 -25.25 23.27
C GLN A 285 -10.77 -24.80 22.78
N ILE A 286 -10.59 -23.49 22.52
CA ILE A 286 -9.32 -22.86 22.12
C ILE A 286 -8.26 -23.11 23.20
N LEU A 287 -8.59 -22.96 24.49
CA LEU A 287 -7.67 -23.20 25.60
C LEU A 287 -7.09 -24.63 25.61
N LYS A 288 -7.89 -25.64 25.22
CA LYS A 288 -7.43 -27.06 25.13
C LYS A 288 -6.37 -27.23 24.03
N GLN A 289 -6.41 -26.40 22.98
CA GLN A 289 -5.46 -26.46 21.85
C GLN A 289 -4.19 -25.64 22.11
N ALA A 290 -4.25 -24.66 23.02
CA ALA A 290 -3.10 -23.82 23.37
C ALA A 290 -2.00 -24.64 24.05
N LYS A 291 -0.76 -24.54 23.56
CA LYS A 291 0.36 -25.38 24.03
C LYS A 291 1.12 -24.83 25.26
N ARG A 292 0.92 -23.56 25.64
CA ARG A 292 1.53 -22.96 26.86
C ARG A 292 0.70 -21.78 27.38
#